data_d321558c846858f926d9f5ac4f5f2d75
#
_entry.id   d321558c846858f926d9f5ac4f5f2d75
#
_cell.length_a   1.000
_cell.length_b   1.000
_cell.length_c   1.000
_cell.angle_alpha   90.00
_cell.angle_beta   90.00
_cell.angle_gamma   90.00
#
_symmetry.space_group_name_H-M   'P 1'
#
loop_
_entity.id
_entity.type
_entity.pdbx_description
1 polymer ?
#
loop_
_entity_poly.entity_id
_entity_poly.type
_entity_poly.pdbx_seq_one_letter_code
_entity_poly.pdbx_strand_id
1 'polypeptide(L)'
;DESAHNILLKRFQYYLLVGGMPEAINNYLADRNMTRVRQTHKDIHNLYRIDASQYDEDHKLKIRKIYDLVPSNLENKKKRMVYKNIEGKKGKTFSDYADEFEYLTNSGVALEVSAISNPRFPLVESEQKRLVKLYLNDVGLLTSLLYGLNVNAVLQDIKSVNLGTVYESVVAQELAAHGFKLHYYDNKKKGEVDFLVDDHGKLNVLPIEVKSGKDYTQHSALNNFLETSDYGINRAIVFSNERKVFEKRGVTYL
;
A
#
# COMPACT_ATOMS: atom_id res chain seq x y z
N ASP A 1 -15.77 23.13 7.86
CA ASP A 1 -15.78 24.10 6.78
C ASP A 1 -15.32 23.42 5.48
N GLU A 2 -16.12 23.54 4.41
CA GLU A 2 -15.84 22.94 3.09
C GLU A 2 -14.57 23.48 2.46
N SER A 3 -14.29 24.76 2.66
CA SER A 3 -13.07 25.41 2.17
C SER A 3 -11.80 24.79 2.79
N ALA A 4 -11.80 24.54 4.10
CA ALA A 4 -10.68 23.91 4.79
C ALA A 4 -10.47 22.46 4.30
N HIS A 5 -11.55 21.72 4.11
CA HIS A 5 -11.47 20.34 3.58
C HIS A 5 -10.84 20.31 2.18
N ASN A 6 -11.29 21.18 1.28
CA ASN A 6 -10.74 21.28 -0.07
C ASN A 6 -9.25 21.67 -0.09
N ILE A 7 -8.84 22.57 0.83
CA ILE A 7 -7.42 22.92 0.99
C ILE A 7 -6.60 21.71 1.46
N LEU A 8 -7.11 20.94 2.42
CA LEU A 8 -6.44 19.74 2.91
C LEU A 8 -6.33 18.66 1.84
N LEU A 9 -7.40 18.41 1.08
CA LEU A 9 -7.37 17.47 -0.05
C LEU A 9 -6.33 17.88 -1.11
N LYS A 10 -6.26 19.17 -1.45
CA LYS A 10 -5.25 19.65 -2.37
C LYS A 10 -3.83 19.47 -1.84
N ARG A 11 -3.59 19.74 -0.56
CA ARG A 11 -2.29 19.48 0.07
C ARG A 11 -1.96 17.99 0.10
N PHE A 12 -2.96 17.15 0.36
CA PHE A 12 -2.80 15.70 0.31
C PHE A 12 -2.43 15.21 -1.11
N GLN A 13 -3.03 15.76 -2.16
CA GLN A 13 -2.63 15.46 -3.54
C GLN A 13 -1.15 15.81 -3.82
N TYR A 14 -0.65 16.95 -3.29
CA TYR A 14 0.79 17.26 -3.36
C TYR A 14 1.63 16.27 -2.56
N TYR A 15 1.16 15.84 -1.38
CA TYR A 15 1.84 14.82 -0.60
C TYR A 15 1.94 13.47 -1.37
N LEU A 16 0.90 13.07 -2.08
CA LEU A 16 0.96 11.88 -2.94
C LEU A 16 2.06 11.95 -4.01
N LEU A 17 2.44 13.16 -4.41
CA LEU A 17 3.49 13.39 -5.41
C LEU A 17 4.87 13.56 -4.79
N VAL A 18 4.97 14.30 -3.69
CA VAL A 18 6.25 14.63 -3.04
C VAL A 18 6.71 13.50 -2.12
N GLY A 19 5.77 12.85 -1.43
CA GLY A 19 6.05 11.84 -0.42
C GLY A 19 6.56 12.44 0.90
N GLY A 20 7.12 11.57 1.73
CA GLY A 20 7.68 11.86 3.04
C GLY A 20 9.21 11.89 3.08
N MET A 21 9.91 11.67 1.95
CA MET A 21 11.37 11.69 1.94
C MET A 21 11.92 13.09 2.21
N PRO A 22 12.78 13.28 3.24
CA PRO A 22 13.22 14.62 3.69
C PRO A 22 13.80 15.50 2.59
N GLU A 23 14.63 14.93 1.72
CA GLU A 23 15.24 15.68 0.61
C GLU A 23 14.19 16.11 -0.43
N ALA A 24 13.22 15.24 -0.75
CA ALA A 24 12.13 15.57 -1.67
C ALA A 24 11.25 16.70 -1.10
N ILE A 25 10.93 16.65 0.21
CA ILE A 25 10.19 17.70 0.91
C ILE A 25 10.96 19.01 0.87
N ASN A 26 12.24 19.02 1.22
CA ASN A 26 13.07 20.22 1.23
C ASN A 26 13.17 20.85 -0.16
N ASN A 27 13.38 20.05 -1.20
CA ASN A 27 13.40 20.52 -2.58
C ASN A 27 12.04 21.11 -3.01
N TYR A 28 10.93 20.49 -2.62
CA TYR A 28 9.60 21.04 -2.90
C TYR A 28 9.34 22.35 -2.17
N LEU A 29 9.74 22.47 -0.90
CA LEU A 29 9.53 23.67 -0.10
C LEU A 29 10.37 24.87 -0.59
N ALA A 30 11.56 24.60 -1.15
CA ALA A 30 12.48 25.63 -1.64
C ALA A 30 11.91 26.41 -2.84
N ASP A 31 11.37 25.73 -3.83
CA ASP A 31 11.00 26.37 -5.11
C ASP A 31 9.71 25.82 -5.75
N ARG A 32 9.02 24.88 -5.11
CA ARG A 32 7.82 24.20 -5.63
C ARG A 32 8.05 23.48 -6.98
N ASN A 33 9.29 23.16 -7.31
CA ASN A 33 9.67 22.56 -8.59
C ASN A 33 9.55 21.03 -8.54
N MET A 34 8.48 20.52 -9.15
CA MET A 34 8.22 19.06 -9.19
C MET A 34 9.25 18.29 -10.02
N THR A 35 9.91 18.91 -10.99
CA THR A 35 11.00 18.25 -11.75
C THR A 35 12.17 17.93 -10.82
N ARG A 36 12.51 18.85 -9.92
CA ARG A 36 13.56 18.66 -8.93
C ARG A 36 13.19 17.55 -7.91
N VAL A 37 11.95 17.54 -7.44
CA VAL A 37 11.42 16.47 -6.57
C VAL A 37 11.53 15.11 -7.28
N ARG A 38 11.12 15.02 -8.54
CA ARG A 38 11.20 13.77 -9.32
C ARG A 38 12.64 13.31 -9.58
N GLN A 39 13.57 14.26 -9.71
CA GLN A 39 15.01 13.91 -9.80
C GLN A 39 15.48 13.28 -8.48
N THR A 40 15.10 13.86 -7.33
CA THR A 40 15.39 13.26 -6.00
C THR A 40 14.84 11.84 -5.88
N HIS A 41 13.59 11.61 -6.29
CA HIS A 41 13.03 10.25 -6.29
C HIS A 41 13.81 9.28 -7.17
N LYS A 42 14.23 9.72 -8.36
CA LYS A 42 15.06 8.93 -9.26
C LYS A 42 16.41 8.56 -8.62
N ASP A 43 17.02 9.51 -7.92
CA ASP A 43 18.28 9.28 -7.25
C ASP A 43 18.12 8.29 -6.09
N ILE A 44 17.04 8.38 -5.31
CA ILE A 44 16.70 7.41 -4.25
C ILE A 44 16.46 6.02 -4.85
N HIS A 45 15.71 5.89 -5.95
CA HIS A 45 15.52 4.60 -6.62
C HIS A 45 16.85 4.00 -7.08
N ASN A 46 17.76 4.82 -7.59
CA ASN A 46 19.10 4.37 -7.99
C ASN A 46 19.92 3.93 -6.77
N LEU A 47 19.85 4.65 -5.65
CA LEU A 47 20.52 4.25 -4.40
C LEU A 47 20.03 2.89 -3.91
N TYR A 48 18.71 2.63 -3.90
CA TYR A 48 18.18 1.31 -3.54
C TYR A 48 18.67 0.19 -4.44
N ARG A 49 18.79 0.45 -5.76
CA ARG A 49 19.32 -0.51 -6.72
C ARG A 49 20.83 -0.76 -6.55
N ILE A 50 21.59 0.28 -6.15
CA ILE A 50 23.02 0.19 -5.86
C ILE A 50 23.26 -0.57 -4.56
N ASP A 51 22.48 -0.28 -3.52
CA ASP A 51 22.60 -0.95 -2.22
C ASP A 51 22.37 -2.46 -2.35
N ALA A 52 21.37 -2.86 -3.13
CA ALA A 52 21.17 -4.26 -3.49
C ALA A 52 22.42 -4.90 -4.15
N SER A 53 23.35 -4.11 -4.67
CA SER A 53 24.58 -4.60 -5.31
C SER A 53 25.66 -5.15 -4.36
N GLN A 54 25.44 -5.00 -3.05
CA GLN A 54 26.30 -5.61 -2.02
C GLN A 54 26.12 -7.15 -1.92
N TYR A 55 25.06 -7.67 -2.51
CA TYR A 55 24.81 -9.11 -2.61
C TYR A 55 25.54 -9.72 -3.85
N ASP A 56 25.59 -11.04 -3.90
CA ASP A 56 26.06 -11.72 -5.09
C ASP A 56 25.19 -11.40 -6.32
N GLU A 57 25.70 -11.66 -7.52
CA GLU A 57 25.05 -11.25 -8.78
C GLU A 57 23.63 -11.83 -8.93
N ASP A 58 23.38 -13.04 -8.44
CA ASP A 58 22.08 -13.71 -8.60
C ASP A 58 21.02 -13.06 -7.69
N HIS A 59 21.31 -12.89 -6.39
CA HIS A 59 20.42 -12.21 -5.46
C HIS A 59 20.17 -10.73 -5.82
N LYS A 60 21.23 -10.02 -6.21
CA LYS A 60 21.15 -8.62 -6.66
C LYS A 60 20.14 -8.43 -7.79
N LEU A 61 20.20 -9.28 -8.82
CA LEU A 61 19.31 -9.20 -9.96
C LEU A 61 17.85 -9.47 -9.56
N LYS A 62 17.61 -10.44 -8.68
CA LYS A 62 16.29 -10.77 -8.16
C LYS A 62 15.71 -9.65 -7.29
N ILE A 63 16.50 -9.10 -6.34
CA ILE A 63 16.12 -7.96 -5.50
C ILE A 63 15.65 -6.78 -6.36
N ARG A 64 16.47 -6.38 -7.33
CA ARG A 64 16.15 -5.29 -8.26
C ARG A 64 14.88 -5.58 -9.06
N LYS A 65 14.74 -6.82 -9.55
CA LYS A 65 13.56 -7.22 -10.31
C LYS A 65 12.29 -7.20 -9.49
N ILE A 66 12.34 -7.68 -8.24
CA ILE A 66 11.20 -7.64 -7.32
C ILE A 66 10.80 -6.18 -7.06
N TYR A 67 11.77 -5.31 -6.75
CA TYR A 67 11.54 -3.89 -6.54
C TYR A 67 10.87 -3.22 -7.76
N ASP A 68 11.40 -3.44 -8.95
CA ASP A 68 10.88 -2.86 -10.20
C ASP A 68 9.48 -3.38 -10.56
N LEU A 69 9.09 -4.56 -10.06
CA LEU A 69 7.76 -5.13 -10.25
C LEU A 69 6.70 -4.60 -9.27
N VAL A 70 7.08 -3.95 -8.17
CA VAL A 70 6.12 -3.47 -7.16
C VAL A 70 5.02 -2.60 -7.78
N PRO A 71 5.30 -1.53 -8.55
CA PRO A 71 4.25 -0.68 -9.11
C PRO A 71 3.28 -1.46 -10.01
N SER A 72 3.80 -2.30 -10.90
CA SER A 72 2.98 -3.07 -11.83
C SER A 72 2.13 -4.14 -11.14
N ASN A 73 2.62 -4.74 -10.04
CA ASN A 73 1.82 -5.69 -9.27
C ASN A 73 0.69 -4.98 -8.50
N LEU A 74 0.93 -3.78 -7.98
CA LEU A 74 -0.07 -2.97 -7.28
C LEU A 74 -1.19 -2.49 -8.22
N GLU A 75 -0.90 -2.26 -9.51
CA GLU A 75 -1.90 -1.91 -10.52
C GLU A 75 -2.76 -3.12 -10.97
N ASN A 76 -2.36 -4.35 -10.68
CA ASN A 76 -3.14 -5.54 -10.98
C ASN A 76 -4.35 -5.65 -10.03
N LYS A 77 -5.44 -6.26 -10.51
CA LYS A 77 -6.67 -6.47 -9.73
C LYS A 77 -6.43 -7.10 -8.35
N LYS A 78 -5.48 -8.03 -8.24
CA LYS A 78 -5.17 -8.73 -6.97
C LYS A 78 -4.01 -8.12 -6.20
N LYS A 79 -3.28 -7.18 -6.79
CA LYS A 79 -2.14 -6.48 -6.20
C LYS A 79 -1.05 -7.37 -5.57
N ARG A 80 -1.04 -8.67 -5.87
CA ARG A 80 -0.08 -9.63 -5.33
C ARG A 80 1.15 -9.74 -6.21
N MET A 81 2.25 -10.10 -5.57
CA MET A 81 3.47 -10.46 -6.30
C MET A 81 3.24 -11.68 -7.19
N VAL A 82 3.64 -11.56 -8.45
CA VAL A 82 3.55 -12.63 -9.44
C VAL A 82 4.95 -13.21 -9.65
N TYR A 83 5.28 -14.24 -8.86
CA TYR A 83 6.64 -14.80 -8.77
C TYR A 83 7.24 -15.22 -10.11
N LYS A 84 6.43 -15.74 -11.05
CA LYS A 84 6.91 -16.08 -12.40
C LYS A 84 7.51 -14.88 -13.15
N ASN A 85 7.13 -13.65 -12.81
CA ASN A 85 7.60 -12.45 -13.51
C ASN A 85 8.99 -12.02 -13.03
N ILE A 86 9.48 -12.56 -11.91
CA ILE A 86 10.80 -12.25 -11.37
C ILE A 86 11.88 -12.80 -12.31
N GLU A 87 11.78 -14.06 -12.71
CA GLU A 87 12.75 -14.73 -13.58
C GLU A 87 12.15 -15.31 -14.88
N GLY A 88 10.87 -15.11 -15.14
CA GLY A 88 10.18 -15.74 -16.28
C GLY A 88 9.89 -17.23 -16.11
N LYS A 89 10.15 -17.82 -14.95
CA LYS A 89 10.03 -19.26 -14.69
C LYS A 89 8.70 -19.61 -14.04
N LYS A 90 8.00 -20.63 -14.54
CA LYS A 90 6.78 -21.18 -13.91
C LYS A 90 7.12 -22.01 -12.67
N GLY A 91 6.14 -22.13 -11.75
CA GLY A 91 6.27 -22.96 -10.55
C GLY A 91 7.02 -22.33 -9.41
N LYS A 92 7.55 -21.12 -9.57
CA LYS A 92 8.20 -20.36 -8.52
C LYS A 92 7.18 -19.86 -7.47
N THR A 93 7.62 -19.83 -6.22
CA THR A 93 6.82 -19.46 -5.04
C THR A 93 7.56 -18.43 -4.19
N PHE A 94 6.95 -17.93 -3.13
CA PHE A 94 7.59 -17.04 -2.15
C PHE A 94 8.90 -17.62 -1.62
N SER A 95 8.94 -18.92 -1.30
CA SER A 95 10.12 -19.56 -0.71
C SER A 95 11.36 -19.55 -1.62
N ASP A 96 11.17 -19.40 -2.94
CA ASP A 96 12.28 -19.28 -3.90
C ASP A 96 12.95 -17.90 -3.86
N TYR A 97 12.33 -16.92 -3.18
CA TYR A 97 12.76 -15.52 -3.13
C TYR A 97 12.69 -14.95 -1.71
N ALA A 98 12.65 -15.82 -0.69
CA ALA A 98 12.46 -15.39 0.70
C ALA A 98 13.51 -14.39 1.16
N ASP A 99 14.79 -14.64 0.82
CA ASP A 99 15.91 -13.78 1.21
C ASP A 99 15.82 -12.40 0.56
N GLU A 100 15.41 -12.34 -0.71
CA GLU A 100 15.24 -11.08 -1.44
C GLU A 100 14.06 -10.25 -0.89
N PHE A 101 12.95 -10.91 -0.52
CA PHE A 101 11.83 -10.25 0.17
C PHE A 101 12.25 -9.74 1.55
N GLU A 102 12.94 -10.58 2.32
CA GLU A 102 13.44 -10.21 3.65
C GLU A 102 14.40 -9.01 3.57
N TYR A 103 15.29 -8.99 2.58
CA TYR A 103 16.15 -7.83 2.35
C TYR A 103 15.34 -6.55 2.11
N LEU A 104 14.39 -6.55 1.18
CA LEU A 104 13.60 -5.37 0.84
C LEU A 104 12.76 -4.86 2.02
N THR A 105 12.29 -5.75 2.88
CA THR A 105 11.47 -5.39 4.03
C THR A 105 12.31 -4.96 5.22
N ASN A 106 13.39 -5.68 5.55
CA ASN A 106 14.27 -5.34 6.67
C ASN A 106 15.09 -4.07 6.42
N SER A 107 15.45 -3.78 5.16
CA SER A 107 16.08 -2.50 4.79
C SER A 107 15.10 -1.31 4.79
N GLY A 108 13.81 -1.55 5.01
CA GLY A 108 12.78 -0.52 5.01
C GLY A 108 12.46 0.05 3.62
N VAL A 109 12.88 -0.60 2.55
CA VAL A 109 12.62 -0.19 1.16
C VAL A 109 11.19 -0.52 0.73
N ALA A 110 10.66 -1.64 1.22
CA ALA A 110 9.30 -2.06 0.95
C ALA A 110 8.56 -2.51 2.22
N LEU A 111 7.24 -2.46 2.16
CA LEU A 111 6.34 -2.91 3.21
C LEU A 111 5.66 -4.19 2.75
N GLU A 112 5.83 -5.26 3.50
CA GLU A 112 5.17 -6.54 3.25
C GLU A 112 3.77 -6.56 3.87
N VAL A 113 2.79 -7.04 3.10
CA VAL A 113 1.42 -7.26 3.56
C VAL A 113 1.02 -8.69 3.22
N SER A 114 0.92 -9.55 4.23
CA SER A 114 0.63 -10.97 4.08
C SER A 114 -0.88 -11.27 4.10
N ALA A 115 -1.30 -12.28 3.32
CA ALA A 115 -2.71 -12.67 3.28
C ALA A 115 -3.16 -13.41 4.54
N ILE A 116 -4.39 -13.13 4.95
CA ILE A 116 -5.13 -13.85 5.98
C ILE A 116 -6.44 -14.38 5.37
N SER A 117 -6.73 -15.65 5.54
CA SER A 117 -8.00 -16.24 5.08
C SER A 117 -8.98 -16.55 6.21
N ASN A 118 -8.47 -16.71 7.43
CA ASN A 118 -9.25 -16.94 8.65
C ASN A 118 -8.79 -15.96 9.74
N PRO A 119 -9.36 -14.74 9.78
CA PRO A 119 -8.89 -13.68 10.66
C PRO A 119 -9.24 -13.97 12.11
N ARG A 120 -8.23 -14.28 12.90
CA ARG A 120 -8.32 -14.44 14.36
C ARG A 120 -7.13 -13.71 14.99
N PHE A 121 -7.38 -13.09 16.13
CA PHE A 121 -6.32 -12.47 16.92
C PHE A 121 -5.49 -13.55 17.66
N PRO A 122 -4.15 -13.47 17.63
CA PRO A 122 -3.31 -12.58 16.83
C PRO A 122 -3.19 -13.06 15.36
N LEU A 123 -3.21 -12.14 14.40
CA LEU A 123 -3.21 -12.42 12.96
C LEU A 123 -2.02 -13.25 12.48
N VAL A 124 -0.88 -13.13 13.16
CA VAL A 124 0.37 -13.85 12.82
C VAL A 124 0.19 -15.37 12.77
N GLU A 125 -0.75 -15.92 13.56
CA GLU A 125 -1.00 -17.38 13.61
C GLU A 125 -1.66 -17.92 12.33
N SER A 126 -2.33 -17.06 11.56
CA SER A 126 -3.07 -17.44 10.35
C SER A 126 -2.50 -16.85 9.06
N GLU A 127 -1.27 -16.34 9.10
CA GLU A 127 -0.58 -15.78 7.93
C GLU A 127 -0.36 -16.79 6.82
N GLN A 128 -0.67 -16.37 5.61
CA GLN A 128 -0.37 -17.10 4.39
C GLN A 128 0.82 -16.46 3.66
N LYS A 129 2.03 -16.76 4.09
CA LYS A 129 3.28 -16.20 3.55
C LYS A 129 3.47 -16.37 2.03
N ARG A 130 2.68 -17.22 1.37
CA ARG A 130 2.73 -17.42 -0.08
C ARG A 130 2.01 -16.35 -0.89
N LEU A 131 1.16 -15.54 -0.24
CA LEU A 131 0.32 -14.55 -0.88
C LEU A 131 0.67 -13.18 -0.32
N VAL A 132 1.66 -12.54 -0.93
CA VAL A 132 2.25 -11.29 -0.46
C VAL A 132 1.91 -10.16 -1.42
N LYS A 133 1.51 -9.00 -0.87
CA LYS A 133 1.58 -7.70 -1.52
C LYS A 133 2.82 -6.97 -1.01
N LEU A 134 3.49 -6.22 -1.88
CA LEU A 134 4.53 -5.28 -1.50
C LEU A 134 4.08 -3.87 -1.84
N TYR A 135 4.22 -2.96 -0.89
CA TYR A 135 4.12 -1.52 -1.10
C TYR A 135 5.51 -0.90 -0.96
N LEU A 136 5.77 0.21 -1.64
CA LEU A 136 6.98 0.98 -1.37
C LEU A 136 6.81 1.72 -0.04
N ASN A 137 7.92 1.98 0.63
CA ASN A 137 7.96 2.70 1.89
C ASN A 137 7.53 4.17 1.80
N ASP A 138 7.41 4.71 0.58
CA ASP A 138 7.03 6.11 0.34
C ASP A 138 6.15 6.26 -0.90
N VAL A 139 5.05 7.00 -0.76
CA VAL A 139 4.07 7.22 -1.83
C VAL A 139 4.63 8.10 -2.95
N GLY A 140 5.51 9.05 -2.65
CA GLY A 140 6.18 9.89 -3.66
C GLY A 140 7.07 9.05 -4.58
N LEU A 141 7.79 8.09 -3.99
CA LEU A 141 8.56 7.11 -4.76
C LEU A 141 7.64 6.28 -5.67
N LEU A 142 6.52 5.76 -5.16
CA LEU A 142 5.57 5.00 -5.97
C LEU A 142 5.02 5.84 -7.13
N THR A 143 4.53 7.05 -6.86
CA THR A 143 3.96 7.92 -7.91
C THR A 143 4.98 8.40 -8.92
N SER A 144 6.27 8.48 -8.54
CA SER A 144 7.34 8.78 -9.48
C SER A 144 7.55 7.67 -10.50
N LEU A 145 7.39 6.40 -10.10
CA LEU A 145 7.48 5.25 -11.01
C LEU A 145 6.23 5.08 -11.86
N LEU A 146 5.04 5.36 -11.31
CA LEU A 146 3.77 5.19 -12.03
C LEU A 146 3.54 6.32 -13.06
N TYR A 147 3.84 7.56 -12.71
CA TYR A 147 3.40 8.72 -13.48
C TYR A 147 4.57 9.58 -14.00
N GLY A 148 5.81 9.34 -13.57
CA GLY A 148 6.98 10.12 -13.99
C GLY A 148 6.77 11.63 -13.74
N LEU A 149 6.96 12.43 -14.77
CA LEU A 149 6.74 13.88 -14.72
C LEU A 149 5.28 14.32 -14.91
N ASN A 150 4.35 13.38 -15.17
CA ASN A 150 2.94 13.71 -15.33
C ASN A 150 2.24 13.89 -13.97
N VAL A 151 2.52 15.01 -13.31
CA VAL A 151 1.91 15.36 -12.02
C VAL A 151 0.40 15.63 -12.13
N ASN A 152 -0.09 16.00 -13.29
CA ASN A 152 -1.52 16.25 -13.51
C ASN A 152 -2.36 14.99 -13.36
N ALA A 153 -1.78 13.81 -13.56
CA ALA A 153 -2.45 12.54 -13.31
C ALA A 153 -3.02 12.44 -11.88
N VAL A 154 -2.31 13.01 -10.91
CA VAL A 154 -2.72 13.03 -9.49
C VAL A 154 -3.50 14.31 -9.15
N LEU A 155 -3.01 15.48 -9.60
CA LEU A 155 -3.58 16.79 -9.21
C LEU A 155 -4.97 17.06 -9.79
N GLN A 156 -5.32 16.44 -10.92
CA GLN A 156 -6.61 16.63 -11.60
C GLN A 156 -7.57 15.45 -11.42
N ASP A 157 -7.19 14.45 -10.62
CA ASP A 157 -7.98 13.23 -10.40
C ASP A 157 -8.53 12.67 -11.74
N ILE A 158 -7.61 12.47 -12.68
CA ILE A 158 -7.97 12.03 -14.03
C ILE A 158 -8.61 10.64 -13.93
N LYS A 159 -9.85 10.49 -14.34
CA LYS A 159 -10.66 9.25 -14.23
C LYS A 159 -10.01 7.99 -14.83
N SER A 160 -9.07 8.15 -15.75
CA SER A 160 -8.30 7.04 -16.33
C SER A 160 -7.14 6.57 -15.46
N VAL A 161 -6.84 7.26 -14.36
CA VAL A 161 -5.75 6.92 -13.44
C VAL A 161 -6.31 6.23 -12.22
N ASN A 162 -5.78 5.06 -11.91
CA ASN A 162 -6.16 4.31 -10.71
C ASN A 162 -5.46 4.89 -9.46
N LEU A 163 -6.04 5.91 -8.86
CA LEU A 163 -5.52 6.46 -7.60
C LEU A 163 -5.78 5.55 -6.39
N GLY A 164 -6.64 4.55 -6.49
CA GLY A 164 -6.92 3.62 -5.39
C GLY A 164 -5.65 2.97 -4.84
N THR A 165 -4.76 2.51 -5.73
CA THR A 165 -3.44 1.96 -5.37
C THR A 165 -2.56 2.96 -4.61
N VAL A 166 -2.60 4.23 -5.00
CA VAL A 166 -1.82 5.31 -4.36
C VAL A 166 -2.35 5.60 -2.96
N TYR A 167 -3.68 5.67 -2.80
CA TYR A 167 -4.31 5.85 -1.48
C TYR A 167 -4.05 4.66 -0.54
N GLU A 168 -4.16 3.43 -1.04
CA GLU A 168 -3.81 2.24 -0.25
C GLU A 168 -2.34 2.26 0.19
N SER A 169 -1.43 2.72 -0.68
CA SER A 169 0.00 2.83 -0.34
C SER A 169 0.25 3.83 0.79
N VAL A 170 -0.49 4.94 0.84
CA VAL A 170 -0.43 5.87 1.97
C VAL A 170 -0.91 5.22 3.25
N VAL A 171 -2.03 4.50 3.20
CA VAL A 171 -2.56 3.82 4.39
C VAL A 171 -1.60 2.74 4.87
N ALA A 172 -1.01 1.94 3.96
CA ALA A 172 0.04 0.98 4.30
C ALA A 172 1.23 1.64 5.00
N GLN A 173 1.72 2.74 4.44
CA GLN A 173 2.82 3.54 4.99
C GLN A 173 2.51 4.06 6.39
N GLU A 174 1.34 4.67 6.58
CA GLU A 174 0.92 5.23 7.87
C GLU A 174 0.72 4.14 8.94
N LEU A 175 0.07 3.03 8.59
CA LEU A 175 -0.09 1.91 9.52
C LEU A 175 1.26 1.32 9.94
N ALA A 176 2.19 1.14 9.00
CA ALA A 176 3.55 0.67 9.29
C ALA A 176 4.32 1.66 10.18
N ALA A 177 4.22 2.97 9.91
CA ALA A 177 4.85 4.03 10.72
C ALA A 177 4.31 4.06 12.17
N HIS A 178 3.07 3.64 12.37
CA HIS A 178 2.46 3.49 13.70
C HIS A 178 2.74 2.12 14.35
N GLY A 179 3.60 1.30 13.75
CA GLY A 179 4.05 0.03 14.33
C GLY A 179 3.10 -1.15 14.12
N PHE A 180 2.09 -1.01 13.25
CA PHE A 180 1.23 -2.14 12.92
C PHE A 180 1.93 -3.12 11.97
N LYS A 181 1.83 -4.41 12.25
CA LYS A 181 2.13 -5.45 11.27
C LYS A 181 0.97 -5.54 10.28
N LEU A 182 1.29 -5.49 8.98
CA LEU A 182 0.29 -5.36 7.94
C LEU A 182 -0.16 -6.74 7.41
N HIS A 183 -1.46 -6.91 7.33
CA HIS A 183 -2.11 -8.05 6.71
C HIS A 183 -3.25 -7.57 5.82
N TYR A 184 -3.74 -8.43 4.93
CA TYR A 184 -4.94 -8.21 4.16
C TYR A 184 -5.82 -9.47 4.15
N TYR A 185 -7.12 -9.30 3.99
CA TYR A 185 -8.02 -10.44 3.86
C TYR A 185 -8.13 -10.89 2.42
N ASP A 186 -7.99 -12.20 2.19
CA ASP A 186 -8.22 -12.79 0.88
C ASP A 186 -8.98 -14.11 1.00
N ASN A 187 -10.19 -14.09 0.49
CA ASN A 187 -11.04 -15.28 0.44
C ASN A 187 -11.74 -15.38 -0.93
N LYS A 188 -11.61 -16.53 -1.59
CA LYS A 188 -12.15 -16.75 -2.94
C LYS A 188 -13.65 -16.50 -3.07
N LYS A 189 -14.43 -16.73 -2.00
CA LYS A 189 -15.89 -16.60 -2.00
C LYS A 189 -16.37 -15.25 -1.46
N LYS A 190 -15.65 -14.68 -0.48
CA LYS A 190 -16.08 -13.49 0.25
C LYS A 190 -15.43 -12.20 -0.24
N GLY A 191 -14.34 -12.31 -1.00
CA GLY A 191 -13.62 -11.19 -1.56
C GLY A 191 -12.36 -10.82 -0.78
N GLU A 192 -11.89 -9.60 -0.97
CA GLU A 192 -10.66 -9.05 -0.41
C GLU A 192 -10.96 -7.79 0.39
N VAL A 193 -10.34 -7.65 1.58
CA VAL A 193 -10.33 -6.41 2.38
C VAL A 193 -8.89 -5.89 2.41
N ASP A 194 -8.70 -4.61 2.19
CA ASP A 194 -7.40 -4.00 1.90
C ASP A 194 -6.38 -4.23 3.02
N PHE A 195 -6.76 -3.99 4.28
CA PHE A 195 -5.88 -4.23 5.43
C PHE A 195 -6.62 -4.87 6.60
N LEU A 196 -5.87 -5.68 7.34
CA LEU A 196 -6.22 -6.17 8.67
C LEU A 196 -5.09 -5.83 9.62
N VAL A 197 -5.41 -5.32 10.79
CA VAL A 197 -4.46 -5.08 11.87
C VAL A 197 -4.95 -5.67 13.18
N ASP A 198 -4.02 -6.05 14.06
CA ASP A 198 -4.34 -6.48 15.40
C ASP A 198 -4.74 -5.28 16.28
N ASP A 199 -5.94 -5.30 16.85
CA ASP A 199 -6.37 -4.38 17.89
C ASP A 199 -6.03 -4.96 19.27
N HIS A 200 -4.84 -4.68 19.75
CA HIS A 200 -4.37 -5.17 21.05
C HIS A 200 -5.23 -4.68 22.22
N GLY A 201 -5.87 -3.52 22.10
CA GLY A 201 -6.75 -2.99 23.15
C GLY A 201 -8.04 -3.79 23.32
N LYS A 202 -8.51 -4.43 22.26
CA LYS A 202 -9.73 -5.24 22.26
C LYS A 202 -9.48 -6.74 22.07
N LEU A 203 -8.20 -7.13 21.90
CA LEU A 203 -7.79 -8.51 21.58
C LEU A 203 -8.58 -9.06 20.37
N ASN A 204 -8.72 -8.25 19.35
CA ASN A 204 -9.51 -8.54 18.17
C ASN A 204 -8.83 -8.00 16.90
N VAL A 205 -9.39 -8.28 15.75
CA VAL A 205 -8.90 -7.81 14.45
C VAL A 205 -9.72 -6.59 14.01
N LEU A 206 -9.03 -5.59 13.47
CA LEU A 206 -9.64 -4.41 12.87
C LEU A 206 -9.43 -4.42 11.36
N PRO A 207 -10.48 -4.67 10.57
CA PRO A 207 -10.44 -4.52 9.12
C PRO A 207 -10.52 -3.06 8.70
N ILE A 208 -9.74 -2.73 7.67
CA ILE A 208 -9.63 -1.38 7.12
C ILE A 208 -9.78 -1.49 5.60
N GLU A 209 -10.66 -0.66 5.04
CA GLU A 209 -10.89 -0.53 3.60
C GLU A 209 -10.53 0.88 3.17
N VAL A 210 -9.98 1.04 1.97
CA VAL A 210 -9.56 2.33 1.41
C VAL A 210 -10.35 2.63 0.15
N LYS A 211 -11.01 3.76 0.11
CA LYS A 211 -11.85 4.19 -1.02
C LYS A 211 -11.45 5.58 -1.50
N SER A 212 -11.05 5.69 -2.76
CA SER A 212 -10.69 6.96 -3.41
C SER A 212 -11.84 7.61 -4.18
N GLY A 213 -12.98 6.91 -4.35
CA GLY A 213 -14.11 7.36 -5.17
C GLY A 213 -15.35 7.73 -4.37
N LYS A 214 -16.36 8.24 -5.07
CA LYS A 214 -17.65 8.66 -4.50
C LYS A 214 -18.48 7.49 -3.92
N ASP A 215 -18.24 6.27 -4.38
CA ASP A 215 -18.97 5.07 -3.93
C ASP A 215 -18.32 4.41 -2.69
N TYR A 216 -17.75 5.22 -1.81
CA TYR A 216 -17.02 4.75 -0.63
C TYR A 216 -17.86 3.94 0.37
N THR A 217 -19.18 4.07 0.33
CA THR A 217 -20.10 3.26 1.15
C THR A 217 -20.43 1.90 0.55
N GLN A 218 -19.93 1.59 -0.65
CA GLN A 218 -20.10 0.31 -1.34
C GLN A 218 -18.86 -0.56 -1.17
N HIS A 219 -18.91 -1.54 -0.28
CA HIS A 219 -17.81 -2.43 0.05
C HIS A 219 -18.34 -3.84 0.37
N SER A 220 -18.79 -4.54 -0.66
CA SER A 220 -19.40 -5.87 -0.53
C SER A 220 -18.49 -6.89 0.18
N ALA A 221 -17.19 -6.86 -0.10
CA ALA A 221 -16.23 -7.76 0.54
C ALA A 221 -16.13 -7.50 2.05
N LEU A 222 -16.06 -6.24 2.47
CA LEU A 222 -16.05 -5.85 3.89
C LEU A 222 -17.35 -6.23 4.58
N ASN A 223 -18.50 -6.05 3.91
CA ASN A 223 -19.80 -6.47 4.46
C ASN A 223 -19.84 -7.99 4.66
N ASN A 224 -19.48 -8.78 3.65
CA ASN A 224 -19.39 -10.24 3.75
C ASN A 224 -18.43 -10.69 4.85
N PHE A 225 -17.35 -9.95 5.06
CA PHE A 225 -16.38 -10.20 6.12
C PHE A 225 -17.04 -10.00 7.50
N LEU A 226 -17.69 -8.86 7.73
CA LEU A 226 -18.35 -8.53 9.02
C LEU A 226 -19.56 -9.43 9.31
N GLU A 227 -20.29 -9.85 8.28
CA GLU A 227 -21.42 -10.78 8.42
C GLU A 227 -21.00 -12.23 8.74
N THR A 228 -19.71 -12.53 8.71
CA THR A 228 -19.18 -13.85 9.03
C THR A 228 -19.08 -14.01 10.55
N SER A 229 -20.09 -14.63 11.15
CA SER A 229 -20.23 -14.81 12.61
C SER A 229 -19.00 -15.48 13.26
N ASP A 230 -18.37 -16.42 12.54
CA ASP A 230 -17.22 -17.19 13.04
C ASP A 230 -15.98 -16.31 13.29
N TYR A 231 -15.92 -15.12 12.71
CA TYR A 231 -14.79 -14.21 12.92
C TYR A 231 -14.93 -13.39 14.21
N GLY A 232 -16.16 -13.18 14.70
CA GLY A 232 -16.41 -12.39 15.91
C GLY A 232 -16.03 -10.90 15.77
N ILE A 233 -15.95 -10.40 14.52
CA ILE A 233 -15.52 -9.04 14.20
C ILE A 233 -16.75 -8.24 13.82
N ASN A 234 -17.06 -7.19 14.56
CA ASN A 234 -18.27 -6.38 14.41
C ASN A 234 -18.00 -4.90 14.12
N ARG A 235 -16.74 -4.53 13.89
CA ARG A 235 -16.35 -3.15 13.56
C ARG A 235 -15.32 -3.12 12.46
N ALA A 236 -15.30 -2.03 11.70
CA ALA A 236 -14.34 -1.76 10.64
C ALA A 236 -14.12 -0.26 10.47
N ILE A 237 -13.08 0.09 9.72
CA ILE A 237 -12.82 1.47 9.28
C ILE A 237 -12.83 1.51 7.76
N VAL A 238 -13.45 2.54 7.19
CA VAL A 238 -13.34 2.90 5.79
C VAL A 238 -12.73 4.29 5.69
N PHE A 239 -11.54 4.39 5.09
CA PHE A 239 -10.95 5.68 4.74
C PHE A 239 -11.47 6.16 3.40
N SER A 240 -11.85 7.43 3.33
CA SER A 240 -12.35 8.05 2.10
C SER A 240 -11.89 9.50 1.96
N ASN A 241 -12.16 10.12 0.80
CA ASN A 241 -11.92 11.54 0.56
C ASN A 241 -13.09 12.43 1.03
N GLU A 242 -14.11 11.83 1.65
CA GLU A 242 -15.30 12.56 2.07
C GLU A 242 -15.08 13.28 3.40
N ARG A 243 -15.74 14.42 3.54
CA ARG A 243 -15.62 15.25 4.74
C ARG A 243 -16.34 14.71 5.97
N LYS A 244 -17.40 13.92 5.76
CA LYS A 244 -18.28 13.48 6.83
C LYS A 244 -17.73 12.26 7.53
N VAL A 245 -17.48 12.40 8.82
CA VAL A 245 -17.21 11.26 9.71
C VAL A 245 -18.54 10.76 10.27
N PHE A 246 -18.83 9.48 10.11
CA PHE A 246 -20.03 8.85 10.63
C PHE A 246 -19.83 7.35 10.84
N GLU A 247 -20.71 6.75 11.64
CA GLU A 247 -20.76 5.31 11.85
C GLU A 247 -22.06 4.72 11.31
N LYS A 248 -21.97 3.57 10.65
CA LYS A 248 -23.12 2.83 10.15
C LYS A 248 -22.83 1.33 10.22
N ARG A 249 -23.68 0.59 10.97
CA ARG A 249 -23.59 -0.88 11.11
C ARG A 249 -22.20 -1.37 11.53
N GLY A 250 -21.58 -0.70 12.50
CA GLY A 250 -20.24 -1.03 12.99
C GLY A 250 -19.10 -0.59 12.09
N VAL A 251 -19.36 0.06 10.97
CA VAL A 251 -18.33 0.63 10.08
C VAL A 251 -18.22 2.12 10.35
N THR A 252 -17.02 2.55 10.73
CA THR A 252 -16.66 3.97 10.89
C THR A 252 -16.08 4.48 9.58
N TYR A 253 -16.68 5.51 9.02
CA TYR A 253 -16.21 6.20 7.81
C TYR A 253 -15.45 7.46 8.21
N LEU A 254 -14.21 7.58 7.72
CA LEU A 254 -13.27 8.66 8.03
C LEU A 254 -12.82 9.36 6.75
#